data_ef3b55bcc1172d7c674126809ecc4212
#
_entry.id   ef3b55bcc1172d7c674126809ecc4212
#
_cell.length_a   1.000
_cell.length_b   1.000
_cell.length_c   1.000
_cell.angle_alpha   90.00
_cell.angle_beta   90.00
_cell.angle_gamma   90.00
#
_symmetry.space_group_name_H-M   'P 1'
#
loop_
_entity.id
_entity.type
_entity.pdbx_description
1 polymer ?
#
loop_
_entity_poly.entity_id
_entity_poly.type
_entity_poly.pdbx_seq_one_letter_code
_entity_poly.pdbx_strand_id
1 'polypeptide(L)'
;MDPFDVIKMPVVSEKTMRLIEEENKLVFYVDRRATKSDIKRAVEELFNVKVSKVNVLITPQGRKKAYVKLKEGYDATEVAANLGIY
;
A
#
# COMPACT_ATOMS: atom_id res chain seq x y z
N MET A 1 11.56 9.39 6.43
CA MET A 1 11.84 7.96 6.71
C MET A 1 12.30 7.27 5.44
N ASP A 2 13.18 6.31 5.57
CA ASP A 2 13.58 5.47 4.44
C ASP A 2 12.37 4.68 3.95
N PRO A 3 12.12 4.61 2.63
CA PRO A 3 10.98 3.85 2.11
C PRO A 3 10.91 2.40 2.60
N PHE A 4 12.06 1.75 2.76
CA PHE A 4 12.12 0.37 3.28
C PHE A 4 11.70 0.28 4.75
N ASP A 5 11.79 1.38 5.50
CA ASP A 5 11.35 1.42 6.89
C ASP A 5 9.86 1.76 7.00
N VAL A 6 9.31 2.43 6.01
CA VAL A 6 7.90 2.84 6.00
C VAL A 6 6.99 1.68 5.70
N ILE A 7 7.27 0.94 4.63
CA ILE A 7 6.44 -0.19 4.17
C ILE A 7 6.98 -1.47 4.79
N LYS A 8 6.17 -2.13 5.62
CA LYS A 8 6.59 -3.35 6.32
C LYS A 8 6.28 -4.60 5.51
N MET A 9 5.03 -4.78 5.13
CA MET A 9 4.61 -5.95 4.36
C MET A 9 3.22 -5.72 3.77
N PRO A 10 2.88 -6.40 2.67
CA PRO A 10 1.52 -6.33 2.14
C PRO A 10 0.54 -7.09 3.05
N VAL A 11 -0.69 -6.60 3.07
CA VAL A 11 -1.79 -7.30 3.76
C VAL A 11 -2.51 -8.13 2.71
N VAL A 12 -2.46 -9.45 2.86
CA VAL A 12 -3.04 -10.39 1.89
C VAL A 12 -4.26 -11.06 2.50
N SER A 13 -5.42 -10.82 1.90
CA SER A 13 -6.68 -11.44 2.29
C SER A 13 -7.60 -11.40 1.09
N GLU A 14 -8.73 -12.10 1.19
CA GLU A 14 -9.75 -12.06 0.13
C GLU A 14 -10.20 -10.63 -0.13
N LYS A 15 -10.41 -9.86 0.94
CA LYS A 15 -10.82 -8.46 0.82
C LYS A 15 -9.76 -7.60 0.12
N THR A 16 -8.49 -7.72 0.52
CA THR A 16 -7.42 -6.90 -0.07
C THR A 16 -7.17 -7.28 -1.52
N MET A 17 -7.30 -8.56 -1.87
CA MET A 17 -7.19 -9.00 -3.26
C MET A 17 -8.31 -8.41 -4.12
N ARG A 18 -9.52 -8.33 -3.57
CA ARG A 18 -10.64 -7.69 -4.25
C ARG A 18 -10.39 -6.20 -4.46
N LEU A 19 -9.81 -5.52 -3.47
CA LEU A 19 -9.47 -4.10 -3.60
C LEU A 19 -8.46 -3.86 -4.73
N ILE A 20 -7.50 -4.77 -4.88
CA ILE A 20 -6.54 -4.70 -5.98
C ILE A 20 -7.27 -4.75 -7.33
N GLU A 21 -8.16 -5.72 -7.48
CA GLU A 21 -8.84 -5.97 -8.76
C GLU A 21 -9.91 -4.93 -9.07
N GLU A 22 -10.69 -4.52 -8.08
CA GLU A 22 -11.87 -3.68 -8.30
C GLU A 22 -11.60 -2.20 -8.12
N GLU A 23 -10.64 -1.83 -7.26
CA GLU A 23 -10.44 -0.43 -6.89
C GLU A 23 -9.02 0.09 -7.13
N ASN A 24 -8.15 -0.73 -7.70
CA ASN A 24 -6.76 -0.36 -7.95
C ASN A 24 -6.05 0.10 -6.68
N LYS A 25 -6.32 -0.59 -5.58
CA LYS A 25 -5.77 -0.28 -4.25
C LYS A 25 -4.88 -1.41 -3.75
N LEU A 26 -3.78 -1.02 -3.11
CA LEU A 26 -2.89 -1.93 -2.39
C LEU A 26 -3.04 -1.63 -0.89
N VAL A 27 -2.86 -2.66 -0.07
CA VAL A 27 -2.93 -2.51 1.38
C VAL A 27 -1.63 -3.01 1.99
N PHE A 28 -1.02 -2.19 2.86
CA PHE A 28 0.24 -2.53 3.52
C PHE A 28 0.14 -2.30 5.02
N TYR A 29 0.87 -3.11 5.78
CA TYR A 29 1.23 -2.71 7.13
C TYR A 29 2.42 -1.75 7.01
N VAL A 30 2.35 -0.66 7.76
CA VAL A 30 3.36 0.40 7.70
C VAL A 30 3.86 0.75 9.10
N ASP A 31 4.98 1.46 9.17
CA ASP A 31 5.52 1.95 10.44
C ASP A 31 4.49 2.90 11.07
N ARG A 32 4.28 2.79 12.37
CA ARG A 32 3.28 3.60 13.07
C ARG A 32 3.59 5.09 13.04
N ARG A 33 4.85 5.45 12.87
CA ARG A 33 5.29 6.84 12.82
C ARG A 33 5.14 7.46 11.44
N ALA A 34 4.93 6.64 10.41
CA ALA A 34 4.84 7.13 9.03
C ALA A 34 3.57 7.95 8.83
N THR A 35 3.73 9.10 8.17
CA THR A 35 2.60 9.94 7.76
C THR A 35 2.07 9.45 6.41
N LYS A 36 0.90 9.95 6.01
CA LYS A 36 0.37 9.66 4.67
C LYS A 36 1.34 10.09 3.58
N SER A 37 2.02 11.22 3.77
CA SER A 37 3.05 11.69 2.82
C SER A 37 4.23 10.73 2.74
N ASP A 38 4.68 10.21 3.89
CA ASP A 38 5.75 9.21 3.92
C ASP A 38 5.35 7.95 3.17
N ILE A 39 4.11 7.49 3.40
CA ILE A 39 3.59 6.27 2.78
C ILE A 39 3.48 6.44 1.26
N LYS A 40 2.91 7.57 0.81
CA LYS A 40 2.79 7.87 -0.61
C LYS A 40 4.16 7.85 -1.28
N ARG A 41 5.11 8.56 -0.71
CA ARG A 41 6.46 8.66 -1.27
C ARG A 41 7.16 7.31 -1.31
N ALA A 42 7.01 6.52 -0.25
CA ALA A 42 7.63 5.20 -0.17
C ALA A 42 7.07 4.26 -1.24
N VAL A 43 5.76 4.22 -1.41
CA VAL A 43 5.13 3.37 -2.42
C VAL A 43 5.56 3.80 -3.82
N GLU A 44 5.58 5.10 -4.07
CA GLU A 44 5.99 5.63 -5.38
C GLU A 44 7.43 5.28 -5.72
N GLU A 45 8.32 5.35 -4.75
CA GLU A 45 9.73 5.01 -4.95
C GLU A 45 9.96 3.50 -5.08
N LEU A 46 9.37 2.71 -4.17
CA LEU A 46 9.62 1.27 -4.13
C LEU A 46 9.03 0.53 -5.34
N PHE A 47 7.89 0.98 -5.82
CA PHE A 47 7.17 0.27 -6.88
C PHE A 47 7.11 1.02 -8.19
N ASN A 48 7.70 2.20 -8.26
CA ASN A 48 7.75 3.02 -9.47
C ASN A 48 6.35 3.29 -10.03
N VAL A 49 5.46 3.75 -9.16
CA VAL A 49 4.07 4.08 -9.49
C VAL A 49 3.74 5.48 -8.99
N LYS A 50 2.55 5.96 -9.32
CA LYS A 50 2.01 7.21 -8.77
C LYS A 50 0.78 6.90 -7.94
N VAL A 51 0.70 7.54 -6.78
CA VAL A 51 -0.37 7.32 -5.80
C VAL A 51 -1.38 8.46 -5.86
N SER A 52 -2.65 8.09 -5.92
CA SER A 52 -3.76 9.05 -5.92
C SER A 52 -4.18 9.42 -4.50
N LYS A 53 -4.27 8.43 -3.61
CA LYS A 53 -4.82 8.63 -2.27
C LYS A 53 -4.26 7.61 -1.29
N VAL A 54 -4.05 8.02 -0.05
CA VAL A 54 -3.66 7.14 1.05
C VAL A 54 -4.63 7.32 2.20
N ASN A 55 -5.22 6.23 2.67
CA ASN A 55 -6.01 6.20 3.89
C ASN A 55 -5.31 5.29 4.89
N VAL A 56 -5.36 5.62 6.16
CA VAL A 56 -4.71 4.82 7.20
C VAL A 56 -5.70 4.50 8.31
N LEU A 57 -5.48 3.35 8.98
CA LEU A 57 -6.19 3.02 10.20
C LEU A 57 -5.26 2.22 11.11
N ILE A 58 -5.58 2.27 12.41
CA ILE A 58 -4.88 1.48 13.42
C ILE A 58 -5.78 0.29 13.76
N THR A 59 -5.24 -0.93 13.66
CA THR A 59 -6.01 -2.13 14.00
C THR A 59 -6.14 -2.27 15.53
N PRO A 60 -7.07 -3.10 16.01
CA PRO A 60 -7.18 -3.37 17.45
C PRO A 60 -5.90 -3.91 18.07
N GLN A 61 -5.04 -4.56 17.29
CA GLN A 61 -3.75 -5.08 17.74
C GLN A 61 -2.65 -3.99 17.74
N GLY A 62 -2.98 -2.76 17.36
CA GLY A 62 -2.05 -1.65 17.35
C GLY A 62 -1.20 -1.54 16.10
N ARG A 63 -1.52 -2.29 15.04
CA ARG A 63 -0.79 -2.22 13.77
C ARG A 63 -1.42 -1.14 12.89
N LYS A 64 -0.58 -0.43 12.14
CA LYS A 64 -1.04 0.60 11.21
C LYS A 64 -1.15 0.00 9.82
N LYS A 65 -2.35 0.10 9.24
CA LYS A 65 -2.61 -0.30 7.85
C LYS A 65 -2.76 0.95 6.98
N ALA A 66 -2.22 0.88 5.78
CA ALA A 66 -2.37 1.93 4.78
C ALA A 66 -3.06 1.35 3.54
N TYR A 67 -4.13 2.02 3.12
CA TYR A 67 -4.85 1.71 1.89
C TYR A 67 -4.39 2.71 0.84
N VAL A 68 -3.72 2.21 -0.18
CA VAL A 68 -3.03 3.05 -1.17
C VAL A 68 -3.71 2.88 -2.52
N LYS A 69 -4.36 3.94 -3.00
CA LYS A 69 -4.97 3.94 -4.32
C LYS A 69 -3.99 4.51 -5.32
N LEU A 70 -3.76 3.79 -6.41
CA LEU A 70 -2.86 4.23 -7.47
C LEU A 70 -3.61 5.18 -8.42
N LYS A 71 -2.84 6.05 -9.07
CA LYS A 71 -3.38 6.92 -10.11
C LYS A 71 -3.75 6.09 -11.34
N GLU A 72 -4.68 6.61 -12.13
CA GLU A 72 -5.04 6.02 -13.40
C GLU A 72 -3.79 5.87 -14.28
N GLY A 73 -3.68 4.76 -14.96
CA GLY A 73 -2.50 4.44 -15.76
C GLY A 73 -1.48 3.58 -15.03
N TYR A 74 -1.65 3.37 -13.72
CA TYR A 74 -0.81 2.49 -12.91
C TYR A 74 -1.68 1.36 -12.37
N ASP A 75 -1.16 0.14 -12.43
CA ASP A 75 -1.96 -1.06 -12.17
C ASP A 75 -1.51 -1.76 -10.88
N ALA A 76 -2.41 -1.81 -9.89
CA ALA A 76 -2.14 -2.47 -8.62
C ALA A 76 -1.90 -3.97 -8.79
N THR A 77 -2.50 -4.61 -9.82
CA THR A 77 -2.27 -6.03 -10.08
C THR A 77 -0.83 -6.30 -10.48
N GLU A 78 -0.20 -5.40 -11.24
CA GLU A 78 1.21 -5.54 -11.61
C GLU A 78 2.12 -5.46 -10.38
N VAL A 79 1.85 -4.50 -9.49
CA VAL A 79 2.62 -4.37 -8.24
C VAL A 79 2.46 -5.63 -7.41
N ALA A 80 1.22 -6.12 -7.25
CA ALA A 80 0.94 -7.33 -6.49
C ALA A 80 1.62 -8.56 -7.09
N ALA A 81 1.64 -8.67 -8.41
CA ALA A 81 2.33 -9.77 -9.10
C ALA A 81 3.83 -9.72 -8.81
N ASN A 82 4.43 -8.53 -8.86
CA ASN A 82 5.85 -8.35 -8.57
C ASN A 82 6.19 -8.65 -7.11
N LEU A 83 5.24 -8.46 -6.20
CA LEU A 83 5.39 -8.82 -4.79
C LEU A 83 5.15 -10.30 -4.54
N GLY A 84 4.68 -11.04 -5.53
CA GLY A 84 4.40 -12.46 -5.39
C GLY A 84 3.10 -12.78 -4.65
N ILE A 85 2.19 -11.82 -4.53
CA ILE A 85 0.93 -12.01 -3.80
C ILE A 85 -0.30 -12.11 -4.72
N TYR A 86 -0.09 -12.00 -6.02
CA TYR A 86 -1.20 -12.01 -6.97
C TYR A 86 -1.03 -13.10 -8.00
#